data_af1bff1f1ec28d9c2e765abfcd603124
#
_entry.id   af1bff1f1ec28d9c2e765abfcd603124
#
_cell.length_a   1.000
_cell.length_b   1.000
_cell.length_c   1.000
_cell.angle_alpha   90.00
_cell.angle_beta   90.00
_cell.angle_gamma   90.00
#
_symmetry.space_group_name_H-M   'P 1'
#
loop_
_entity.id
_entity.type
_entity.pdbx_description
1 polymer ?
#
loop_
_entity_poly.entity_id
_entity_poly.type
_entity_poly.pdbx_seq_one_letter_code
_entity_poly.pdbx_strand_id
1 'polypeptide(L)'
;MDYTSGTSDIEHWRLALAVGLLMMSAFCAHLLLLPGPHRRARLPLGLFFLSNALRLVALPVEHLTLSTPASLLHITFDLAEVPLSTVQPFLLWLYVRRLTEDPTRPHDPVKRGWHLPPIIFAVFVYFFVLTQQATLGAPSLDAYALALQGTTVALLWCVTLVFYALVPIYAVLTVRLLLSYKTRLKDLYASTEGRELRWIWCLTAAVAFFWVFNLASILAEAFGDFDWTTTAAGSFYIGAFAQISLLWIIAVWGIRQKPGMSPPRGPVTEDTEPVQDFKKYDRSGLDHARLARIATKIEQTMARDKLYQNPDLSLWDLSEKIGAKRHYVSQALNDKIGHSFFDYVNTFRIDDAKRQLLSTDSSILAITYDVGFNSRSVFYRAFKQEVGMTPSQFRQDASVGNTAKAICNT
;
A
#
# COMPACT_ATOMS: atom_id res chain seq x y z
N MET A 1 0.08 -6.46 50.92
CA MET A 1 -0.12 -6.91 49.56
C MET A 1 1.01 -6.36 48.72
N ASP A 2 1.91 -7.25 48.28
CA ASP A 2 3.22 -6.87 47.69
C ASP A 2 3.09 -6.15 46.36
N TYR A 3 3.28 -4.85 46.32
CA TYR A 3 3.39 -4.04 45.13
C TYR A 3 4.63 -4.43 44.26
N THR A 4 5.60 -5.15 44.82
CA THR A 4 6.83 -5.57 44.15
C THR A 4 6.67 -6.77 43.21
N SER A 5 5.67 -7.64 43.42
CA SER A 5 5.42 -8.80 42.56
C SER A 5 4.82 -8.40 41.20
N GLY A 6 3.96 -7.39 41.19
CA GLY A 6 3.27 -6.94 39.96
C GLY A 6 4.20 -6.21 38.95
N THR A 7 5.25 -5.55 39.44
CA THR A 7 6.21 -4.83 38.58
C THR A 7 7.19 -5.81 37.89
N SER A 8 7.62 -6.85 38.61
CA SER A 8 8.50 -7.88 38.04
C SER A 8 7.80 -8.67 36.93
N ASP A 9 6.52 -8.98 37.08
CA ASP A 9 5.74 -9.69 36.06
C ASP A 9 5.59 -8.87 34.77
N ILE A 10 5.33 -7.57 34.87
CA ILE A 10 5.23 -6.67 33.72
C ILE A 10 6.57 -6.61 32.96
N GLU A 11 7.69 -6.52 33.65
CA GLU A 11 9.02 -6.50 33.02
C GLU A 11 9.34 -7.79 32.25
N HIS A 12 9.01 -8.94 32.83
CA HIS A 12 9.18 -10.23 32.14
C HIS A 12 8.30 -10.33 30.89
N TRP A 13 7.06 -9.87 30.94
CA TRP A 13 6.19 -9.83 29.75
C TRP A 13 6.69 -8.85 28.70
N ARG A 14 7.22 -7.70 29.07
CA ARG A 14 7.84 -6.74 28.13
C ARG A 14 9.01 -7.37 27.39
N LEU A 15 9.89 -8.05 28.12
CA LEU A 15 11.04 -8.75 27.53
C LEU A 15 10.60 -9.87 26.58
N ALA A 16 9.69 -10.75 27.04
CA ALA A 16 9.18 -11.86 26.22
C ALA A 16 8.54 -11.35 24.91
N LEU A 17 7.78 -10.27 25.00
CA LEU A 17 7.14 -9.63 23.86
C LEU A 17 8.18 -9.01 22.91
N ALA A 18 9.18 -8.29 23.43
CA ALA A 18 10.23 -7.68 22.63
C ALA A 18 11.05 -8.74 21.87
N VAL A 19 11.41 -9.84 22.56
CA VAL A 19 12.12 -10.97 21.94
C VAL A 19 11.26 -11.64 20.86
N GLY A 20 9.97 -11.86 21.11
CA GLY A 20 9.04 -12.43 20.12
C GLY A 20 8.93 -11.56 18.87
N LEU A 21 8.77 -10.24 19.04
CA LEU A 21 8.72 -9.27 17.94
C LEU A 21 10.05 -9.14 17.20
N LEU A 22 11.18 -9.21 17.92
CA LEU A 22 12.52 -9.21 17.34
C LEU A 22 12.70 -10.43 16.43
N MET A 23 12.39 -11.63 16.92
CA MET A 23 12.53 -12.88 16.16
C MET A 23 11.61 -12.87 14.93
N MET A 24 10.38 -12.44 15.07
CA MET A 24 9.44 -12.29 13.95
C MET A 24 9.97 -11.30 12.89
N SER A 25 10.46 -10.14 13.34
CA SER A 25 10.96 -9.11 12.43
C SER A 25 12.24 -9.55 11.72
N ALA A 26 13.16 -10.20 12.43
CA ALA A 26 14.38 -10.76 11.86
C ALA A 26 14.08 -11.86 10.83
N PHE A 27 13.13 -12.75 11.13
CA PHE A 27 12.68 -13.79 10.21
C PHE A 27 12.04 -13.22 8.94
N CYS A 28 11.14 -12.22 9.09
CA CYS A 28 10.52 -11.54 7.95
C CYS A 28 11.56 -10.80 7.10
N ALA A 29 12.51 -10.10 7.74
CA ALA A 29 13.61 -9.45 7.04
C ALA A 29 14.43 -10.45 6.24
N HIS A 30 14.81 -11.58 6.86
CA HIS A 30 15.56 -12.64 6.20
C HIS A 30 14.83 -13.13 4.95
N LEU A 31 13.56 -13.53 5.06
CA LEU A 31 12.77 -14.03 3.92
C LEU A 31 12.64 -13.02 2.78
N LEU A 32 12.44 -11.74 3.11
CA LEU A 32 12.24 -10.67 2.11
C LEU A 32 13.52 -10.24 1.41
N LEU A 33 14.67 -10.36 2.09
CA LEU A 33 15.98 -10.00 1.55
C LEU A 33 16.62 -11.12 0.71
N LEU A 34 16.13 -12.36 0.82
CA LEU A 34 16.58 -13.47 -0.01
C LEU A 34 16.45 -13.16 -1.51
N PRO A 35 17.39 -13.62 -2.34
CA PRO A 35 17.31 -13.50 -3.78
C PRO A 35 16.06 -14.22 -4.32
N GLY A 36 15.37 -13.59 -5.29
CA GLY A 36 14.17 -14.17 -5.87
C GLY A 36 13.42 -13.20 -6.79
N PRO A 37 12.34 -13.66 -7.42
CA PRO A 37 11.51 -12.82 -8.28
C PRO A 37 10.97 -11.62 -7.47
N HIS A 38 10.87 -10.48 -8.15
CA HIS A 38 10.37 -9.22 -7.54
C HIS A 38 11.21 -8.67 -6.37
N ARG A 39 12.50 -9.03 -6.26
CA ARG A 39 13.40 -8.55 -5.19
C ARG A 39 13.37 -7.03 -5.06
N ARG A 40 13.37 -6.28 -6.18
CA ARG A 40 13.31 -4.80 -6.17
C ARG A 40 12.09 -4.25 -5.43
N ALA A 41 10.94 -4.89 -5.57
CA ALA A 41 9.71 -4.48 -4.88
C ALA A 41 9.74 -4.87 -3.39
N ARG A 42 10.31 -6.03 -3.04
CA ARG A 42 10.35 -6.54 -1.65
C ARG A 42 11.45 -5.93 -0.79
N LEU A 43 12.54 -5.42 -1.39
CA LEU A 43 13.69 -4.87 -0.68
C LEU A 43 13.32 -3.79 0.36
N PRO A 44 12.49 -2.78 0.07
CA PRO A 44 12.14 -1.77 1.07
C PRO A 44 11.41 -2.36 2.27
N LEU A 45 10.55 -3.35 2.05
CA LEU A 45 9.84 -4.05 3.13
C LEU A 45 10.79 -4.90 3.98
N GLY A 46 11.77 -5.56 3.34
CA GLY A 46 12.83 -6.28 4.06
C GLY A 46 13.66 -5.35 4.93
N LEU A 47 14.02 -4.17 4.43
CA LEU A 47 14.73 -3.13 5.20
C LEU A 47 13.87 -2.56 6.33
N PHE A 48 12.54 -2.42 6.13
CA PHE A 48 11.60 -2.04 7.19
C PHE A 48 11.63 -3.04 8.35
N PHE A 49 11.52 -4.34 8.07
CA PHE A 49 11.59 -5.37 9.11
C PHE A 49 12.98 -5.46 9.75
N LEU A 50 14.05 -5.25 8.99
CA LEU A 50 15.41 -5.20 9.52
C LEU A 50 15.59 -4.01 10.48
N SER A 51 15.14 -2.82 10.11
CA SER A 51 15.19 -1.64 11.00
C SER A 51 14.36 -1.86 12.26
N ASN A 52 13.20 -2.51 12.16
CA ASN A 52 12.38 -2.86 13.32
C ASN A 52 13.05 -3.90 14.23
N ALA A 53 13.70 -4.91 13.65
CA ALA A 53 14.46 -5.91 14.42
C ALA A 53 15.62 -5.25 15.18
N LEU A 54 16.40 -4.40 14.51
CA LEU A 54 17.53 -3.69 15.14
C LEU A 54 17.06 -2.80 16.29
N ARG A 55 15.93 -2.12 16.15
CA ARG A 55 15.32 -1.30 17.21
C ARG A 55 14.94 -2.13 18.44
N LEU A 56 14.42 -3.33 18.23
CA LEU A 56 13.97 -4.20 19.31
C LEU A 56 15.12 -4.92 20.07
N VAL A 57 16.36 -4.78 19.63
CA VAL A 57 17.54 -5.36 20.31
C VAL A 57 17.82 -4.63 21.64
N ALA A 58 17.42 -3.36 21.77
CA ALA A 58 17.70 -2.54 22.94
C ALA A 58 17.24 -3.20 24.26
N LEU A 59 15.98 -3.64 24.35
CA LEU A 59 15.38 -4.23 25.55
C LEU A 59 16.07 -5.53 26.02
N PRO A 60 16.36 -6.53 25.17
CA PRO A 60 17.14 -7.69 25.58
C PRO A 60 18.55 -7.37 26.05
N VAL A 61 19.20 -6.38 25.39
CA VAL A 61 20.55 -5.93 25.81
C VAL A 61 20.50 -5.26 27.17
N GLU A 62 19.53 -4.40 27.42
CA GLU A 62 19.27 -3.77 28.72
C GLU A 62 19.14 -4.84 29.81
N HIS A 63 18.29 -5.82 29.60
CA HIS A 63 18.06 -6.89 30.58
C HIS A 63 19.30 -7.73 30.88
N LEU A 64 20.14 -7.99 29.86
CA LEU A 64 21.40 -8.74 30.01
C LEU A 64 22.49 -7.93 30.70
N THR A 65 22.44 -6.59 30.66
CA THR A 65 23.49 -5.71 31.20
C THR A 65 23.11 -5.06 32.53
N LEU A 66 21.99 -5.44 33.16
CA LEU A 66 21.50 -4.91 34.45
C LEU A 66 22.52 -4.95 35.60
N SER A 67 23.59 -5.76 35.49
CA SER A 67 24.66 -5.81 36.48
C SER A 67 25.76 -4.75 36.31
N THR A 68 25.77 -4.01 35.17
CA THR A 68 26.75 -2.95 34.90
C THR A 68 26.04 -1.64 34.65
N PRO A 69 26.17 -0.63 35.53
CA PRO A 69 25.46 0.65 35.38
C PRO A 69 25.89 1.33 34.07
N ALA A 70 24.89 1.68 33.25
CA ALA A 70 25.00 2.52 32.04
C ALA A 70 26.17 2.15 31.10
N SER A 71 26.24 0.89 30.67
CA SER A 71 27.23 0.53 29.65
C SER A 71 26.99 1.36 28.39
N LEU A 72 28.06 1.86 27.76
CA LEU A 72 27.99 2.59 26.50
C LEU A 72 27.19 1.81 25.44
N LEU A 73 27.20 0.48 25.55
CA LEU A 73 26.44 -0.45 24.73
C LEU A 73 24.92 -0.24 24.84
N HIS A 74 24.38 -0.14 26.07
CA HIS A 74 22.95 0.11 26.31
C HIS A 74 22.50 1.43 25.68
N ILE A 75 23.24 2.52 26.01
CA ILE A 75 22.95 3.86 25.44
C ILE A 75 22.98 3.86 23.91
N THR A 76 23.93 3.13 23.32
CA THR A 76 24.06 3.00 21.86
C THR A 76 22.81 2.38 21.23
N PHE A 77 22.26 1.33 21.82
CA PHE A 77 21.08 0.65 21.28
C PHE A 77 19.80 1.47 21.52
N ASP A 78 19.62 2.10 22.67
CA ASP A 78 18.48 2.95 22.94
C ASP A 78 18.41 4.15 22.00
N LEU A 79 19.53 4.84 21.82
CA LEU A 79 19.60 5.97 20.90
C LEU A 79 19.41 5.55 19.42
N ALA A 80 19.77 4.31 19.05
CA ALA A 80 19.56 3.80 17.70
C ALA A 80 18.07 3.71 17.33
N GLU A 81 17.15 3.67 18.31
CA GLU A 81 15.71 3.74 18.05
C GLU A 81 15.32 4.98 17.23
N VAL A 82 15.96 6.12 17.49
CA VAL A 82 15.66 7.41 16.87
C VAL A 82 15.84 7.39 15.34
N PRO A 83 17.01 7.10 14.77
CA PRO A 83 17.18 7.03 13.33
C PRO A 83 16.44 5.83 12.70
N LEU A 84 16.36 4.69 13.39
CA LEU A 84 15.68 3.50 12.87
C LEU A 84 14.17 3.71 12.74
N SER A 85 13.52 4.38 13.70
CA SER A 85 12.09 4.70 13.60
C SER A 85 11.81 5.76 12.53
N THR A 86 12.70 6.75 12.38
CA THR A 86 12.54 7.84 11.39
C THR A 86 12.55 7.34 9.95
N VAL A 87 13.27 6.27 9.64
CA VAL A 87 13.33 5.70 8.28
C VAL A 87 12.13 4.83 7.92
N GLN A 88 11.40 4.29 8.91
CA GLN A 88 10.31 3.31 8.68
C GLN A 88 9.16 3.83 7.80
N PRO A 89 8.59 5.04 7.99
CA PRO A 89 7.52 5.55 7.14
C PRO A 89 7.94 5.67 5.67
N PHE A 90 9.19 6.10 5.42
CA PHE A 90 9.75 6.15 4.08
C PHE A 90 9.88 4.77 3.43
N LEU A 91 10.39 3.77 4.15
CA LEU A 91 10.56 2.41 3.64
C LEU A 91 9.21 1.76 3.28
N LEU A 92 8.18 1.97 4.11
CA LEU A 92 6.84 1.47 3.84
C LEU A 92 6.22 2.14 2.61
N TRP A 93 6.34 3.47 2.49
CA TRP A 93 5.91 4.19 1.29
C TRP A 93 6.67 3.75 0.04
N LEU A 94 7.99 3.56 0.15
CA LEU A 94 8.82 3.09 -0.97
C LEU A 94 8.41 1.68 -1.42
N TYR A 95 8.04 0.81 -0.48
CA TYR A 95 7.49 -0.50 -0.78
C TYR A 95 6.19 -0.40 -1.60
N VAL A 96 5.23 0.41 -1.13
CA VAL A 96 3.96 0.61 -1.85
C VAL A 96 4.22 1.21 -3.24
N ARG A 97 5.13 2.17 -3.35
CA ARG A 97 5.53 2.76 -4.63
C ARG A 97 6.06 1.69 -5.59
N ARG A 98 6.93 0.78 -5.12
CA ARG A 98 7.47 -0.32 -5.94
C ARG A 98 6.41 -1.33 -6.36
N LEU A 99 5.42 -1.58 -5.52
CA LEU A 99 4.28 -2.44 -5.88
C LEU A 99 3.37 -1.86 -6.95
N THR A 100 3.24 -0.54 -6.96
CA THR A 100 2.35 0.22 -7.87
C THR A 100 3.06 0.75 -9.10
N GLU A 101 4.35 0.44 -9.28
CA GLU A 101 5.15 0.87 -10.41
C GLU A 101 4.77 0.09 -11.68
N ASP A 102 4.62 0.81 -12.79
CA ASP A 102 4.40 0.21 -14.10
C ASP A 102 5.77 -0.21 -14.69
N PRO A 103 6.02 -1.50 -14.92
CA PRO A 103 7.30 -1.97 -15.42
C PRO A 103 7.64 -1.46 -16.83
N THR A 104 6.65 -0.92 -17.54
CA THR A 104 6.81 -0.45 -18.93
C THR A 104 7.05 1.05 -19.05
N ARG A 105 6.97 1.79 -17.93
CA ARG A 105 7.28 3.23 -17.91
C ARG A 105 8.69 3.46 -17.36
N PRO A 106 9.42 4.48 -17.88
CA PRO A 106 10.69 4.86 -17.27
C PRO A 106 10.46 5.20 -15.80
N HIS A 107 11.37 4.71 -14.97
CA HIS A 107 11.31 4.95 -13.53
C HIS A 107 11.48 6.45 -13.25
N ASP A 108 10.43 7.10 -12.76
CA ASP A 108 10.60 8.43 -12.18
C ASP A 108 11.57 8.31 -11.01
N PRO A 109 12.73 8.99 -11.06
CA PRO A 109 13.67 8.92 -9.96
C PRO A 109 12.98 9.40 -8.68
N VAL A 110 13.13 8.63 -7.59
CA VAL A 110 12.74 9.13 -6.28
C VAL A 110 13.49 10.41 -6.04
N LYS A 111 12.80 11.54 -5.93
CA LYS A 111 13.43 12.82 -5.60
C LYS A 111 14.00 12.71 -4.18
N ARG A 112 15.22 12.22 -4.07
CA ARG A 112 15.92 11.92 -2.81
C ARG A 112 16.04 13.13 -1.90
N GLY A 113 16.04 14.33 -2.47
CA GLY A 113 16.22 15.59 -1.75
C GLY A 113 15.22 15.82 -0.60
N TRP A 114 14.00 15.27 -0.65
CA TRP A 114 12.97 15.43 0.39
C TRP A 114 12.99 14.35 1.45
N HIS A 115 13.55 13.17 1.16
CA HIS A 115 13.50 12.01 2.06
C HIS A 115 14.76 11.88 2.92
N LEU A 116 15.90 12.43 2.45
CA LEU A 116 17.17 12.32 3.15
C LEU A 116 17.34 13.27 4.35
N PRO A 117 16.90 14.55 4.33
CA PRO A 117 17.16 15.47 5.41
C PRO A 117 16.67 15.00 6.80
N PRO A 118 15.44 14.46 6.95
CA PRO A 118 14.98 13.98 8.25
C PRO A 118 15.82 12.82 8.77
N ILE A 119 16.25 11.92 7.89
CA ILE A 119 17.08 10.76 8.24
C ILE A 119 18.48 11.22 8.64
N ILE A 120 19.09 12.13 7.88
CA ILE A 120 20.39 12.71 8.19
C ILE A 120 20.35 13.44 9.53
N PHE A 121 19.28 14.20 9.78
CA PHE A 121 19.09 14.89 11.05
C PHE A 121 18.97 13.90 12.22
N ALA A 122 18.20 12.84 12.09
CA ALA A 122 18.07 11.83 13.14
C ALA A 122 19.40 11.09 13.41
N VAL A 123 20.18 10.80 12.36
CA VAL A 123 21.52 10.21 12.49
C VAL A 123 22.49 11.21 13.16
N PHE A 124 22.43 12.49 12.79
CA PHE A 124 23.24 13.53 13.44
C PHE A 124 22.93 13.61 14.94
N VAL A 125 21.65 13.66 15.32
CA VAL A 125 21.23 13.70 16.75
C VAL A 125 21.70 12.45 17.48
N TYR A 126 21.58 11.27 16.87
CA TYR A 126 22.09 10.02 17.43
C TYR A 126 23.59 10.14 17.80
N PHE A 127 24.43 10.51 16.84
CA PHE A 127 25.86 10.63 17.09
C PHE A 127 26.21 11.79 18.06
N PHE A 128 25.48 12.90 18.00
CA PHE A 128 25.67 14.00 18.91
C PHE A 128 25.42 13.58 20.37
N VAL A 129 24.27 12.92 20.64
CA VAL A 129 23.92 12.45 21.99
C VAL A 129 24.89 11.37 22.46
N LEU A 130 25.28 10.44 21.58
CA LEU A 130 26.24 9.40 21.91
C LEU A 130 27.61 9.97 22.30
N THR A 131 28.12 10.99 21.57
CA THR A 131 29.39 11.66 21.91
C THR A 131 29.29 12.43 23.22
N GLN A 132 28.15 13.07 23.50
CA GLN A 132 27.92 13.76 24.77
C GLN A 132 27.96 12.77 25.96
N GLN A 133 27.28 11.65 25.84
CA GLN A 133 27.29 10.60 26.89
C GLN A 133 28.69 10.00 27.11
N ALA A 134 29.46 9.81 26.03
CA ALA A 134 30.83 9.28 26.12
C ALA A 134 31.82 10.27 26.75
N THR A 135 31.63 11.58 26.54
CA THR A 135 32.58 12.62 27.03
C THR A 135 32.29 13.12 28.47
N LEU A 136 31.01 13.13 28.87
CA LEU A 136 30.63 13.73 30.15
C LEU A 136 30.74 12.79 31.35
N GLY A 137 30.85 11.46 31.12
CA GLY A 137 30.87 10.48 32.20
C GLY A 137 29.63 10.57 33.09
N ALA A 138 29.80 10.45 34.43
CA ALA A 138 28.71 10.65 35.38
C ALA A 138 28.29 12.12 35.42
N PRO A 139 27.00 12.45 35.59
CA PRO A 139 26.50 13.83 35.56
C PRO A 139 27.16 14.69 36.64
N SER A 140 28.02 15.61 36.21
CA SER A 140 28.50 16.68 37.06
C SER A 140 27.40 17.74 37.19
N LEU A 141 27.21 18.30 38.37
CA LEU A 141 26.21 19.36 38.64
C LEU A 141 26.60 20.73 38.08
N ASP A 142 27.62 20.80 37.22
CA ASP A 142 28.11 22.02 36.62
C ASP A 142 27.10 22.61 35.61
N ALA A 143 27.00 23.95 35.58
CA ALA A 143 26.09 24.69 34.70
C ALA A 143 26.27 24.32 33.21
N TYR A 144 27.48 23.95 32.80
CA TYR A 144 27.78 23.48 31.44
C TYR A 144 27.17 22.10 31.15
N ALA A 145 27.26 21.15 32.07
CA ALA A 145 26.64 19.84 31.96
C ALA A 145 25.12 19.97 31.94
N LEU A 146 24.53 20.85 32.73
CA LEU A 146 23.10 21.16 32.75
C LEU A 146 22.62 21.75 31.39
N ALA A 147 23.39 22.68 30.80
CA ALA A 147 23.09 23.27 29.52
C ALA A 147 23.18 22.24 28.37
N LEU A 148 24.15 21.33 28.39
CA LEU A 148 24.28 20.22 27.45
C LEU A 148 23.15 19.21 27.57
N GLN A 149 22.69 18.88 28.77
CA GLN A 149 21.50 18.04 28.98
C GLN A 149 20.25 18.72 28.41
N GLY A 150 20.06 20.02 28.63
CA GLY A 150 18.97 20.79 28.02
C GLY A 150 18.98 20.76 26.50
N THR A 151 20.14 20.92 25.85
CA THR A 151 20.27 20.82 24.37
C THR A 151 19.99 19.42 23.86
N THR A 152 20.43 18.39 24.54
CA THR A 152 20.17 17.00 24.22
C THR A 152 18.67 16.71 24.25
N VAL A 153 17.99 17.08 25.30
CA VAL A 153 16.53 16.92 25.44
C VAL A 153 15.80 17.68 24.34
N ALA A 154 16.17 18.93 24.06
CA ALA A 154 15.57 19.72 22.99
C ALA A 154 15.75 19.06 21.61
N LEU A 155 16.93 18.52 21.30
CA LEU A 155 17.19 17.82 20.03
C LEU A 155 16.37 16.53 19.90
N LEU A 156 16.24 15.76 20.98
CA LEU A 156 15.39 14.55 20.98
C LEU A 156 13.91 14.91 20.75
N TRP A 157 13.41 15.97 21.37
CA TRP A 157 12.07 16.49 21.09
C TRP A 157 11.91 16.93 19.64
N CYS A 158 12.90 17.62 19.06
CA CYS A 158 12.86 18.01 17.65
C CYS A 158 12.75 16.78 16.73
N VAL A 159 13.53 15.71 16.97
CA VAL A 159 13.44 14.48 16.18
C VAL A 159 12.08 13.81 16.37
N THR A 160 11.57 13.77 17.58
CA THR A 160 10.23 13.24 17.88
C THR A 160 9.16 14.00 17.10
N LEU A 161 9.18 15.32 17.09
CA LEU A 161 8.26 16.16 16.30
C LEU A 161 8.40 15.90 14.81
N VAL A 162 9.63 15.77 14.29
CA VAL A 162 9.88 15.39 12.89
C VAL A 162 9.26 14.04 12.58
N PHE A 163 9.45 13.03 13.43
CA PHE A 163 8.85 11.71 13.25
C PHE A 163 7.32 11.79 13.22
N TYR A 164 6.70 12.50 14.18
CA TYR A 164 5.25 12.69 14.20
C TYR A 164 4.70 13.45 12.98
N ALA A 165 5.50 14.32 12.36
CA ALA A 165 5.14 14.98 11.11
C ALA A 165 5.30 14.04 9.88
N LEU A 166 6.31 13.17 9.88
CA LEU A 166 6.59 12.28 8.74
C LEU A 166 5.49 11.23 8.53
N VAL A 167 4.93 10.66 9.61
CA VAL A 167 3.89 9.62 9.50
C VAL A 167 2.68 10.10 8.68
N PRO A 168 2.00 11.22 8.99
CA PRO A 168 0.89 11.69 8.18
C PRO A 168 1.30 12.12 6.76
N ILE A 169 2.50 12.68 6.57
CA ILE A 169 3.02 13.02 5.25
C ILE A 169 3.09 11.76 4.37
N TYR A 170 3.72 10.68 4.86
CA TYR A 170 3.83 9.44 4.11
C TYR A 170 2.49 8.71 3.97
N ALA A 171 1.57 8.83 4.93
CA ALA A 171 0.21 8.34 4.79
C ALA A 171 -0.52 9.03 3.62
N VAL A 172 -0.46 10.37 3.53
CA VAL A 172 -1.04 11.13 2.41
C VAL A 172 -0.39 10.78 1.09
N LEU A 173 0.94 10.64 1.03
CA LEU A 173 1.64 10.21 -0.17
C LEU A 173 1.23 8.80 -0.61
N THR A 174 1.03 7.88 0.33
CA THR A 174 0.55 6.52 0.07
C THR A 174 -0.88 6.54 -0.48
N VAL A 175 -1.78 7.32 0.11
CA VAL A 175 -3.16 7.48 -0.38
C VAL A 175 -3.18 8.03 -1.80
N ARG A 176 -2.43 9.10 -2.10
CA ARG A 176 -2.32 9.66 -3.46
C ARG A 176 -1.82 8.62 -4.47
N LEU A 177 -0.83 7.84 -4.06
CA LEU A 177 -0.27 6.77 -4.89
C LEU A 177 -1.30 5.67 -5.19
N LEU A 178 -2.06 5.23 -4.18
CA LEU A 178 -3.11 4.21 -4.34
C LEU A 178 -4.27 4.70 -5.21
N LEU A 179 -4.69 5.98 -5.07
CA LEU A 179 -5.70 6.56 -5.94
C LEU A 179 -5.26 6.59 -7.40
N SER A 180 -4.04 7.07 -7.66
CA SER A 180 -3.44 7.06 -9.00
C SER A 180 -3.27 5.64 -9.56
N TYR A 181 -2.89 4.68 -8.71
CA TYR A 181 -2.76 3.27 -9.07
C TYR A 181 -4.10 2.66 -9.49
N LYS A 182 -5.18 2.92 -8.75
CA LYS A 182 -6.52 2.43 -9.06
C LYS A 182 -7.01 2.90 -10.44
N THR A 183 -6.73 4.16 -10.78
CA THR A 183 -7.06 4.69 -12.12
C THR A 183 -6.26 3.96 -13.20
N ARG A 184 -4.95 3.78 -13.01
CA ARG A 184 -4.09 3.07 -13.99
C ARG A 184 -4.46 1.59 -14.15
N LEU A 185 -4.94 0.92 -13.11
CA LEU A 185 -5.43 -0.46 -13.23
C LEU A 185 -6.59 -0.57 -14.20
N LYS A 186 -7.50 0.40 -14.21
CA LYS A 186 -8.63 0.44 -15.16
C LYS A 186 -8.19 0.63 -16.62
N ASP A 187 -7.03 1.27 -16.84
CA ASP A 187 -6.47 1.42 -18.18
C ASP A 187 -5.79 0.13 -18.69
N LEU A 188 -5.49 -0.81 -17.81
CA LEU A 188 -4.69 -2.00 -18.13
C LEU A 188 -5.46 -3.32 -18.07
N TYR A 189 -6.49 -3.41 -17.23
CA TYR A 189 -7.20 -4.67 -16.96
C TYR A 189 -8.72 -4.50 -17.03
N ALA A 190 -9.36 -5.50 -17.63
CA ALA A 190 -10.82 -5.60 -17.66
C ALA A 190 -11.45 -5.98 -16.32
N SER A 191 -10.64 -6.51 -15.38
CA SER A 191 -11.01 -6.76 -13.99
C SER A 191 -9.91 -6.28 -13.05
N THR A 192 -10.27 -5.50 -12.04
CA THR A 192 -9.33 -5.01 -11.00
C THR A 192 -9.33 -5.86 -9.74
N GLU A 193 -10.18 -6.90 -9.67
CA GLU A 193 -10.29 -7.77 -8.51
C GLU A 193 -8.98 -8.49 -8.18
N GLY A 194 -8.65 -8.53 -6.89
CA GLY A 194 -7.39 -9.11 -6.39
C GLY A 194 -6.14 -8.25 -6.65
N ARG A 195 -6.24 -7.17 -7.44
CA ARG A 195 -5.12 -6.27 -7.78
C ARG A 195 -5.18 -4.92 -7.06
N GLU A 196 -6.30 -4.57 -6.41
CA GLU A 196 -6.60 -3.25 -5.83
C GLU A 196 -5.83 -2.91 -4.55
N LEU A 197 -4.96 -3.77 -4.05
CA LEU A 197 -4.16 -3.56 -2.83
C LEU A 197 -5.01 -3.09 -1.63
N ARG A 198 -6.23 -3.63 -1.47
CA ARG A 198 -7.20 -3.21 -0.42
C ARG A 198 -6.61 -3.26 0.99
N TRP A 199 -5.75 -4.21 1.26
CA TRP A 199 -5.11 -4.35 2.56
C TRP A 199 -4.24 -3.15 2.93
N ILE A 200 -3.64 -2.44 1.93
CA ILE A 200 -2.84 -1.24 2.19
C ILE A 200 -3.74 -0.08 2.65
N TRP A 201 -4.98 -0.01 2.17
CA TRP A 201 -5.96 0.96 2.67
C TRP A 201 -6.28 0.72 4.15
N CYS A 202 -6.55 -0.54 4.53
CA CYS A 202 -6.77 -0.93 5.92
C CYS A 202 -5.53 -0.64 6.78
N LEU A 203 -4.34 -0.96 6.27
CA LEU A 203 -3.08 -0.67 6.94
C LEU A 203 -2.88 0.83 7.14
N THR A 204 -3.10 1.65 6.12
CA THR A 204 -2.96 3.12 6.20
C THR A 204 -3.94 3.71 7.21
N ALA A 205 -5.17 3.22 7.24
CA ALA A 205 -6.18 3.62 8.22
C ALA A 205 -5.79 3.22 9.64
N ALA A 206 -5.27 1.99 9.84
CA ALA A 206 -4.80 1.52 11.14
C ALA A 206 -3.59 2.33 11.66
N VAL A 207 -2.61 2.63 10.78
CA VAL A 207 -1.45 3.48 11.11
C VAL A 207 -1.91 4.89 11.48
N ALA A 208 -2.84 5.48 10.72
CA ALA A 208 -3.37 6.81 11.01
C ALA A 208 -4.13 6.85 12.35
N PHE A 209 -4.96 5.84 12.61
CA PHE A 209 -5.67 5.71 13.89
C PHE A 209 -4.70 5.59 15.07
N PHE A 210 -3.70 4.71 14.96
CA PHE A 210 -2.69 4.53 16.00
C PHE A 210 -1.85 5.80 16.23
N TRP A 211 -1.52 6.52 15.16
CA TRP A 211 -0.82 7.80 15.25
C TRP A 211 -1.65 8.86 15.98
N VAL A 212 -2.93 9.01 15.64
CA VAL A 212 -3.85 9.95 16.32
C VAL A 212 -3.99 9.59 17.80
N PHE A 213 -4.14 8.30 18.10
CA PHE A 213 -4.22 7.80 19.47
C PHE A 213 -2.97 8.15 20.31
N ASN A 214 -1.76 7.89 19.76
CA ASN A 214 -0.51 8.23 20.44
C ASN A 214 -0.34 9.74 20.62
N LEU A 215 -0.68 10.54 19.59
CA LEU A 215 -0.62 11.99 19.69
C LEU A 215 -1.58 12.52 20.77
N ALA A 216 -2.81 12.00 20.81
CA ALA A 216 -3.79 12.36 21.84
C ALA A 216 -3.30 11.99 23.24
N SER A 217 -2.63 10.84 23.40
CA SER A 217 -2.05 10.42 24.68
C SER A 217 -0.94 11.37 25.14
N ILE A 218 -0.03 11.78 24.26
CA ILE A 218 1.03 12.74 24.56
C ILE A 218 0.45 14.11 24.95
N LEU A 219 -0.57 14.57 24.21
CA LEU A 219 -1.22 15.85 24.53
C LEU A 219 -1.98 15.80 25.86
N ALA A 220 -2.64 14.69 26.15
CA ALA A 220 -3.32 14.50 27.42
C ALA A 220 -2.34 14.48 28.60
N GLU A 221 -1.17 13.87 28.42
CA GLU A 221 -0.10 13.89 29.43
C GLU A 221 0.49 15.29 29.60
N ALA A 222 0.65 16.07 28.53
CA ALA A 222 1.25 17.39 28.53
C ALA A 222 0.31 18.50 29.12
N PHE A 223 -1.01 18.37 28.92
CA PHE A 223 -1.99 19.42 29.21
C PHE A 223 -3.07 19.03 30.22
N GLY A 224 -3.14 17.79 30.66
CA GLY A 224 -4.21 17.29 31.49
C GLY A 224 -3.75 16.68 32.80
N ASP A 225 -4.59 16.86 33.86
CA ASP A 225 -4.52 16.07 35.09
C ASP A 225 -5.08 14.64 34.85
N PHE A 226 -5.24 14.22 33.61
CA PHE A 226 -5.83 12.94 33.26
C PHE A 226 -4.77 11.86 33.35
N ASP A 227 -4.76 11.19 34.50
CA ASP A 227 -3.83 10.11 34.79
C ASP A 227 -4.23 8.82 33.99
N TRP A 228 -3.83 8.74 32.73
CA TRP A 228 -3.87 7.49 31.96
C TRP A 228 -2.98 6.41 32.57
N THR A 229 -2.09 6.78 33.52
CA THR A 229 -1.12 5.89 34.13
C THR A 229 -1.71 5.02 35.23
N THR A 230 -2.91 5.35 35.78
CA THR A 230 -3.63 4.41 36.65
C THR A 230 -3.96 3.10 35.90
N THR A 231 -3.81 3.10 34.57
CA THR A 231 -3.82 1.95 33.68
C THR A 231 -2.51 1.81 32.89
N ALA A 232 -1.35 2.16 33.47
CA ALA A 232 -0.05 2.02 32.78
C ALA A 232 0.14 0.60 32.19
N ALA A 233 -0.30 -0.44 32.90
CA ALA A 233 -0.37 -1.78 32.40
C ALA A 233 -1.34 -1.92 31.21
N GLY A 234 -2.53 -1.33 31.28
CA GLY A 234 -3.55 -1.41 30.22
C GLY A 234 -3.09 -0.73 28.93
N SER A 235 -2.53 0.48 29.01
CA SER A 235 -2.01 1.22 27.84
C SER A 235 -0.84 0.47 27.18
N PHE A 236 0.03 -0.14 27.97
CA PHE A 236 1.11 -0.99 27.49
C PHE A 236 0.58 -2.19 26.68
N TYR A 237 -0.37 -2.96 27.24
CA TYR A 237 -0.91 -4.14 26.55
C TYR A 237 -1.66 -3.77 25.26
N ILE A 238 -2.42 -2.67 25.26
CA ILE A 238 -3.11 -2.18 24.07
C ILE A 238 -2.09 -1.79 22.97
N GLY A 239 -1.06 -1.02 23.34
CA GLY A 239 0.00 -0.61 22.41
C GLY A 239 0.77 -1.81 21.85
N ALA A 240 1.13 -2.76 22.69
CA ALA A 240 1.80 -3.98 22.31
C ALA A 240 0.96 -4.84 21.37
N PHE A 241 -0.32 -5.06 21.69
CA PHE A 241 -1.25 -5.80 20.82
C PHE A 241 -1.42 -5.11 19.47
N ALA A 242 -1.55 -3.79 19.45
CA ALA A 242 -1.65 -3.02 18.22
C ALA A 242 -0.39 -3.14 17.37
N GLN A 243 0.80 -3.07 17.98
CA GLN A 243 2.08 -3.22 17.29
C GLN A 243 2.26 -4.62 16.71
N ILE A 244 1.94 -5.68 17.46
CA ILE A 244 1.98 -7.07 17.00
C ILE A 244 1.05 -7.24 15.81
N SER A 245 -0.21 -6.79 15.94
CA SER A 245 -1.23 -6.92 14.90
C SER A 245 -0.80 -6.21 13.62
N LEU A 246 -0.26 -4.99 13.75
CA LEU A 246 0.23 -4.20 12.62
C LEU A 246 1.38 -4.90 11.90
N LEU A 247 2.40 -5.34 12.63
CA LEU A 247 3.55 -6.04 12.06
C LEU A 247 3.15 -7.38 11.42
N TRP A 248 2.21 -8.11 12.04
CA TRP A 248 1.66 -9.35 11.50
C TRP A 248 0.92 -9.13 10.19
N ILE A 249 0.06 -8.11 10.11
CA ILE A 249 -0.65 -7.75 8.89
C ILE A 249 0.35 -7.40 7.77
N ILE A 250 1.34 -6.56 8.07
CA ILE A 250 2.39 -6.17 7.10
C ILE A 250 3.18 -7.41 6.64
N ALA A 251 3.53 -8.32 7.55
CA ALA A 251 4.28 -9.53 7.23
C ALA A 251 3.49 -10.46 6.31
N VAL A 252 2.28 -10.85 6.73
CA VAL A 252 1.45 -11.84 5.99
C VAL A 252 1.07 -11.34 4.61
N TRP A 253 0.58 -10.10 4.52
CA TRP A 253 0.15 -9.54 3.23
C TRP A 253 1.32 -9.05 2.39
N GLY A 254 2.32 -8.45 3.02
CA GLY A 254 3.50 -7.92 2.32
C GLY A 254 4.34 -9.00 1.64
N ILE A 255 4.53 -10.16 2.30
CA ILE A 255 5.27 -11.29 1.72
C ILE A 255 4.51 -11.91 0.55
N ARG A 256 3.19 -12.01 0.64
CA ARG A 256 2.33 -12.64 -0.38
C ARG A 256 2.07 -11.73 -1.59
N GLN A 257 2.26 -10.42 -1.43
CA GLN A 257 1.90 -9.45 -2.47
C GLN A 257 2.85 -9.51 -3.66
N LYS A 258 2.26 -9.63 -4.85
CA LYS A 258 2.97 -9.50 -6.13
C LYS A 258 2.71 -8.11 -6.71
N PRO A 259 3.65 -7.54 -7.51
CA PRO A 259 3.39 -6.31 -8.24
C PRO A 259 2.14 -6.44 -9.11
N GLY A 260 1.18 -5.51 -8.95
CA GLY A 260 -0.13 -5.64 -9.58
C GLY A 260 -0.16 -5.32 -11.07
N MET A 261 0.85 -4.60 -11.59
CA MET A 261 0.96 -4.21 -13.00
C MET A 261 1.89 -5.12 -13.82
N SER A 262 2.19 -6.33 -13.34
CA SER A 262 3.00 -7.28 -14.10
C SER A 262 2.19 -7.86 -15.26
N PRO A 263 2.77 -8.00 -16.48
CA PRO A 263 2.10 -8.64 -17.60
C PRO A 263 1.72 -10.08 -17.24
N PRO A 264 0.59 -10.60 -17.76
CA PRO A 264 0.07 -11.93 -17.41
C PRO A 264 0.97 -13.10 -17.79
N ARG A 265 1.84 -12.96 -18.79
CA ARG A 265 2.69 -14.03 -19.34
C ARG A 265 4.09 -13.53 -19.69
N GLY A 266 5.09 -14.13 -19.05
CA GLY A 266 6.51 -14.08 -19.44
C GLY A 266 7.23 -12.73 -19.27
N PRO A 267 8.56 -12.74 -19.42
CA PRO A 267 9.29 -11.49 -19.54
C PRO A 267 8.83 -10.81 -20.83
N VAL A 268 8.38 -9.56 -20.70
CA VAL A 268 8.18 -8.68 -21.85
C VAL A 268 9.52 -8.67 -22.59
N THR A 269 9.56 -9.27 -23.78
CA THR A 269 10.65 -8.98 -24.72
C THR A 269 10.62 -7.47 -24.88
N GLU A 270 11.69 -6.85 -24.42
CA GLU A 270 11.91 -5.42 -24.49
C GLU A 270 11.90 -4.98 -25.97
N ASP A 271 10.74 -4.65 -26.50
CA ASP A 271 10.67 -3.62 -27.52
C ASP A 271 10.88 -2.27 -26.79
N THR A 272 12.05 -2.16 -26.18
CA THR A 272 12.53 -0.97 -25.51
C THR A 272 13.08 -0.02 -26.55
N GLU A 273 12.21 0.54 -27.38
CA GLU A 273 12.52 1.90 -27.82
C GLU A 273 12.16 2.83 -26.67
N PRO A 274 13.11 3.71 -26.27
CA PRO A 274 12.89 4.69 -25.22
C PRO A 274 11.63 5.48 -25.58
N VAL A 275 10.72 5.59 -24.60
CA VAL A 275 9.54 6.46 -24.67
C VAL A 275 10.07 7.88 -24.91
N GLN A 276 10.23 8.25 -26.16
CA GLN A 276 10.51 9.62 -26.56
C GLN A 276 9.31 10.47 -26.14
N ASP A 277 9.64 11.58 -25.54
CA ASP A 277 8.78 12.60 -24.97
C ASP A 277 7.50 12.87 -25.81
N PHE A 278 6.36 12.33 -25.39
CA PHE A 278 5.08 12.36 -26.13
C PHE A 278 4.54 13.76 -26.41
N LYS A 279 5.09 14.79 -25.78
CA LYS A 279 4.71 16.20 -26.01
C LYS A 279 5.09 16.75 -27.38
N LYS A 280 5.92 16.06 -28.16
CA LYS A 280 6.46 16.57 -29.43
C LYS A 280 5.74 16.05 -30.67
N TYR A 281 4.89 15.01 -30.56
CA TYR A 281 4.22 14.36 -31.71
C TYR A 281 2.72 14.62 -31.83
N ASP A 282 2.16 15.52 -31.07
CA ASP A 282 0.72 15.83 -30.99
C ASP A 282 0.16 16.60 -32.24
N ARG A 283 0.91 16.66 -33.35
CA ARG A 283 0.54 17.56 -34.47
C ARG A 283 0.50 16.95 -35.86
N SER A 284 0.46 15.64 -36.05
CA SER A 284 0.34 15.10 -37.40
C SER A 284 -1.01 14.42 -37.65
N GLY A 285 -1.72 14.83 -38.68
CA GLY A 285 -2.98 14.21 -39.12
C GLY A 285 -2.84 12.70 -39.44
N LEU A 286 -1.62 12.18 -39.62
CA LEU A 286 -1.27 10.79 -39.76
C LEU A 286 -1.53 9.98 -38.48
N ASP A 287 -1.29 10.54 -37.30
CA ASP A 287 -1.57 9.87 -36.04
C ASP A 287 -3.08 9.72 -35.79
N HIS A 288 -3.88 10.72 -36.16
CA HIS A 288 -5.33 10.65 -36.04
C HIS A 288 -5.97 9.56 -36.91
N ALA A 289 -5.52 9.41 -38.15
CA ALA A 289 -6.00 8.35 -39.05
C ALA A 289 -5.56 6.95 -38.57
N ARG A 290 -4.35 6.84 -38.02
CA ARG A 290 -3.83 5.59 -37.42
C ARG A 290 -4.65 5.18 -36.20
N LEU A 291 -4.92 6.11 -35.28
CA LEU A 291 -5.72 5.86 -34.07
C LEU A 291 -7.15 5.45 -34.44
N ALA A 292 -7.77 6.08 -35.45
CA ALA A 292 -9.08 5.70 -35.93
C ALA A 292 -9.11 4.26 -36.47
N ARG A 293 -8.11 3.86 -37.27
CA ARG A 293 -7.99 2.47 -37.75
C ARG A 293 -7.82 1.47 -36.61
N ILE A 294 -7.05 1.82 -35.59
CA ILE A 294 -6.86 0.98 -34.40
C ILE A 294 -8.19 0.86 -33.65
N ALA A 295 -8.94 1.96 -33.45
CA ALA A 295 -10.24 1.94 -32.81
C ALA A 295 -11.23 1.01 -33.54
N THR A 296 -11.36 1.13 -34.84
CA THR A 296 -12.20 0.21 -35.65
C THR A 296 -11.75 -1.26 -35.50
N LYS A 297 -10.43 -1.51 -35.47
CA LYS A 297 -9.91 -2.88 -35.31
C LYS A 297 -10.19 -3.43 -33.92
N ILE A 298 -10.14 -2.56 -32.87
CA ILE A 298 -10.54 -2.91 -31.49
C ILE A 298 -12.00 -3.37 -31.47
N GLU A 299 -12.91 -2.57 -32.02
CA GLU A 299 -14.35 -2.85 -32.06
C GLU A 299 -14.65 -4.16 -32.80
N GLN A 300 -14.07 -4.35 -33.99
CA GLN A 300 -14.23 -5.56 -34.78
C GLN A 300 -13.72 -6.81 -34.05
N THR A 301 -12.56 -6.72 -33.43
CA THR A 301 -11.94 -7.85 -32.69
C THR A 301 -12.74 -8.21 -31.46
N MET A 302 -13.19 -7.21 -30.68
CA MET A 302 -14.03 -7.41 -29.51
C MET A 302 -15.37 -8.07 -29.85
N ALA A 303 -16.03 -7.61 -30.91
CA ALA A 303 -17.33 -8.16 -31.35
C ALA A 303 -17.19 -9.56 -31.93
N ARG A 304 -16.20 -9.80 -32.82
CA ARG A 304 -16.01 -11.06 -33.51
C ARG A 304 -15.49 -12.17 -32.60
N ASP A 305 -14.43 -11.88 -31.82
CA ASP A 305 -13.71 -12.89 -31.05
C ASP A 305 -14.23 -12.99 -29.60
N LYS A 306 -15.21 -12.17 -29.23
CA LYS A 306 -15.81 -12.09 -27.87
C LYS A 306 -14.79 -12.08 -26.74
N LEU A 307 -13.68 -11.34 -26.94
CA LEU A 307 -12.57 -11.30 -25.99
C LEU A 307 -13.01 -10.83 -24.59
N TYR A 308 -14.11 -10.06 -24.51
CA TYR A 308 -14.68 -9.57 -23.24
C TYR A 308 -15.12 -10.71 -22.30
N GLN A 309 -15.39 -11.93 -22.83
CA GLN A 309 -15.74 -13.09 -22.01
C GLN A 309 -14.56 -13.64 -21.19
N ASN A 310 -13.31 -13.30 -21.57
CA ASN A 310 -12.16 -13.63 -20.74
C ASN A 310 -12.14 -12.75 -19.48
N PRO A 311 -12.31 -13.31 -18.28
CA PRO A 311 -12.33 -12.54 -17.03
C PRO A 311 -10.99 -11.85 -16.73
N ASP A 312 -9.86 -12.39 -17.17
CA ASP A 312 -8.51 -11.87 -16.97
C ASP A 312 -7.98 -11.06 -18.15
N LEU A 313 -8.85 -10.66 -19.08
CA LEU A 313 -8.46 -9.90 -20.26
C LEU A 313 -7.68 -8.63 -19.86
N SER A 314 -6.52 -8.46 -20.47
CA SER A 314 -5.64 -7.31 -20.30
C SER A 314 -5.45 -6.51 -21.59
N LEU A 315 -4.98 -5.28 -21.43
CA LEU A 315 -4.62 -4.44 -22.58
C LEU A 315 -3.46 -5.05 -23.40
N TRP A 316 -2.60 -5.88 -22.78
CA TRP A 316 -1.55 -6.62 -23.48
C TRP A 316 -2.15 -7.67 -24.42
N ASP A 317 -3.10 -8.48 -23.93
CA ASP A 317 -3.77 -9.50 -24.74
C ASP A 317 -4.49 -8.87 -25.94
N LEU A 318 -5.19 -7.76 -25.72
CA LEU A 318 -5.85 -7.01 -26.79
C LEU A 318 -4.83 -6.45 -27.80
N SER A 319 -3.73 -5.88 -27.31
CA SER A 319 -2.68 -5.30 -28.15
C SER A 319 -1.99 -6.35 -29.03
N GLU A 320 -1.70 -7.52 -28.46
CA GLU A 320 -1.14 -8.67 -29.17
C GLU A 320 -2.11 -9.14 -30.25
N LYS A 321 -3.39 -9.31 -29.91
CA LYS A 321 -4.44 -9.78 -30.86
C LYS A 321 -4.64 -8.82 -32.04
N ILE A 322 -4.55 -7.51 -31.79
CA ILE A 322 -4.69 -6.48 -32.82
C ILE A 322 -3.39 -6.31 -33.62
N GLY A 323 -2.23 -6.72 -33.10
CA GLY A 323 -0.91 -6.46 -33.67
C GLY A 323 -0.52 -4.98 -33.64
N ALA A 324 -0.89 -4.27 -32.55
CA ALA A 324 -0.57 -2.86 -32.36
C ALA A 324 0.15 -2.63 -31.02
N LYS A 325 1.05 -1.64 -30.97
CA LYS A 325 1.74 -1.32 -29.71
C LYS A 325 0.71 -0.85 -28.66
N ARG A 326 0.86 -1.31 -27.42
CA ARG A 326 -0.06 -1.07 -26.29
C ARG A 326 -0.44 0.41 -26.10
N HIS A 327 0.53 1.32 -26.23
CA HIS A 327 0.28 2.74 -26.04
C HIS A 327 -0.69 3.31 -27.08
N TYR A 328 -0.63 2.87 -28.34
CA TYR A 328 -1.58 3.27 -29.38
C TYR A 328 -2.98 2.69 -29.14
N VAL A 329 -3.06 1.46 -28.61
CA VAL A 329 -4.36 0.85 -28.23
C VAL A 329 -4.98 1.62 -27.07
N SER A 330 -4.20 1.93 -26.02
CA SER A 330 -4.65 2.77 -24.91
C SER A 330 -5.10 4.16 -25.37
N GLN A 331 -4.33 4.78 -26.24
CA GLN A 331 -4.65 6.10 -26.79
C GLN A 331 -5.91 6.05 -27.67
N ALA A 332 -6.09 5.04 -28.52
CA ALA A 332 -7.29 4.87 -29.32
C ALA A 332 -8.54 4.69 -28.46
N LEU A 333 -8.46 3.95 -27.36
CA LEU A 333 -9.54 3.78 -26.41
C LEU A 333 -9.93 5.12 -25.77
N ASN A 334 -8.96 5.86 -25.28
CA ASN A 334 -9.21 7.12 -24.57
C ASN A 334 -9.61 8.26 -25.52
N ASP A 335 -8.91 8.43 -26.66
CA ASP A 335 -9.07 9.60 -27.54
C ASP A 335 -10.16 9.42 -28.60
N LYS A 336 -10.41 8.18 -29.06
CA LYS A 336 -11.37 7.88 -30.14
C LYS A 336 -12.65 7.24 -29.62
N ILE A 337 -12.55 6.30 -28.69
CA ILE A 337 -13.70 5.61 -28.11
C ILE A 337 -14.24 6.34 -26.87
N GLY A 338 -13.36 7.06 -26.15
CA GLY A 338 -13.76 7.87 -24.98
C GLY A 338 -13.92 7.08 -23.69
N HIS A 339 -13.43 5.84 -23.65
CA HIS A 339 -13.55 4.96 -22.49
C HIS A 339 -12.19 4.44 -22.03
N SER A 340 -12.05 4.19 -20.69
CA SER A 340 -10.96 3.38 -20.20
C SER A 340 -11.09 1.93 -20.71
N PHE A 341 -10.01 1.15 -20.72
CA PHE A 341 -10.07 -0.25 -21.13
C PHE A 341 -11.09 -1.05 -20.29
N PHE A 342 -11.11 -0.81 -18.98
CA PHE A 342 -12.05 -1.43 -18.05
C PHE A 342 -13.52 -1.10 -18.41
N ASP A 343 -13.83 0.17 -18.60
CA ASP A 343 -15.20 0.61 -18.88
C ASP A 343 -15.63 0.09 -20.25
N TYR A 344 -14.77 0.15 -21.26
CA TYR A 344 -15.03 -0.37 -22.61
C TYR A 344 -15.35 -1.87 -22.61
N VAL A 345 -14.55 -2.71 -21.94
CA VAL A 345 -14.84 -4.13 -21.86
C VAL A 345 -16.14 -4.40 -21.11
N ASN A 346 -16.40 -3.67 -20.04
CA ASN A 346 -17.63 -3.83 -19.27
C ASN A 346 -18.88 -3.47 -20.07
N THR A 347 -18.85 -2.48 -20.95
CA THR A 347 -19.98 -2.19 -21.86
C THR A 347 -20.37 -3.41 -22.67
N PHE A 348 -19.40 -4.11 -23.31
CA PHE A 348 -19.66 -5.35 -24.04
C PHE A 348 -20.23 -6.46 -23.16
N ARG A 349 -19.67 -6.63 -21.94
CA ARG A 349 -20.15 -7.62 -20.97
C ARG A 349 -21.59 -7.37 -20.55
N ILE A 350 -21.95 -6.10 -20.28
CA ILE A 350 -23.30 -5.72 -19.89
C ILE A 350 -24.28 -5.88 -21.03
N ASP A 351 -23.91 -5.52 -22.26
CA ASP A 351 -24.77 -5.70 -23.42
C ASP A 351 -25.00 -7.19 -23.73
N ASP A 352 -24.01 -8.04 -23.55
CA ASP A 352 -24.18 -9.49 -23.68
C ASP A 352 -25.08 -10.03 -22.55
N ALA A 353 -24.89 -9.55 -21.31
CA ALA A 353 -25.73 -9.90 -20.17
C ALA A 353 -27.20 -9.52 -20.39
N LYS A 354 -27.49 -8.33 -20.92
CA LYS A 354 -28.86 -7.91 -21.28
C LYS A 354 -29.49 -8.90 -22.26
N ARG A 355 -28.75 -9.30 -23.31
CA ARG A 355 -29.26 -10.27 -24.29
C ARG A 355 -29.58 -11.62 -23.62
N GLN A 356 -28.64 -12.15 -22.81
CA GLN A 356 -28.82 -13.45 -22.14
C GLN A 356 -29.93 -13.41 -21.09
N LEU A 357 -30.09 -12.28 -20.35
CA LEU A 357 -31.18 -12.11 -19.40
C LEU A 357 -32.58 -12.15 -20.05
N LEU A 358 -32.69 -11.73 -21.31
CA LEU A 358 -33.94 -11.69 -22.09
C LEU A 358 -34.19 -12.99 -22.88
N SER A 359 -33.16 -13.71 -23.29
CA SER A 359 -33.25 -14.83 -24.22
C SER A 359 -33.07 -16.21 -23.57
N THR A 360 -32.64 -16.27 -22.29
CA THR A 360 -32.36 -17.53 -21.61
C THR A 360 -32.94 -17.55 -20.19
N ASP A 361 -33.24 -18.76 -19.70
CA ASP A 361 -33.63 -19.00 -18.29
C ASP A 361 -32.43 -19.26 -17.38
N SER A 362 -31.20 -19.03 -17.88
CA SER A 362 -29.98 -19.23 -17.12
C SER A 362 -29.98 -18.38 -15.83
N SER A 363 -29.42 -18.92 -14.76
CA SER A 363 -29.30 -18.18 -13.51
C SER A 363 -28.47 -16.90 -13.71
N ILE A 364 -28.79 -15.84 -12.96
CA ILE A 364 -28.02 -14.57 -13.03
C ILE A 364 -26.55 -14.82 -12.69
N LEU A 365 -26.28 -15.80 -11.82
CA LEU A 365 -24.92 -16.18 -11.45
C LEU A 365 -24.18 -16.83 -12.64
N ALA A 366 -24.86 -17.71 -13.38
CA ALA A 366 -24.28 -18.31 -14.59
C ALA A 366 -23.96 -17.24 -15.63
N ILE A 367 -24.93 -16.36 -15.93
CA ILE A 367 -24.74 -15.24 -16.87
C ILE A 367 -23.56 -14.35 -16.43
N THR A 368 -23.41 -14.09 -15.12
CA THR A 368 -22.29 -13.29 -14.59
C THR A 368 -20.94 -13.82 -15.07
N TYR A 369 -20.73 -15.13 -14.95
CA TYR A 369 -19.46 -15.77 -15.34
C TYR A 369 -19.34 -15.94 -16.86
N ASP A 370 -20.42 -16.26 -17.55
CA ASP A 370 -20.45 -16.45 -19.00
C ASP A 370 -20.08 -15.17 -19.76
N VAL A 371 -20.48 -14.01 -19.25
CA VAL A 371 -20.11 -12.72 -19.84
C VAL A 371 -18.74 -12.20 -19.40
N GLY A 372 -18.02 -12.93 -18.52
CA GLY A 372 -16.64 -12.66 -18.15
C GLY A 372 -16.42 -11.84 -16.88
N PHE A 373 -17.41 -11.70 -15.99
CA PHE A 373 -17.17 -11.12 -14.66
C PHE A 373 -16.61 -12.16 -13.69
N ASN A 374 -15.68 -11.74 -12.82
CA ASN A 374 -15.09 -12.60 -11.80
C ASN A 374 -15.96 -12.79 -10.57
N SER A 375 -16.91 -11.86 -10.29
CA SER A 375 -17.80 -11.96 -9.15
C SER A 375 -19.16 -11.33 -9.39
N ARG A 376 -20.15 -11.87 -8.67
CA ARG A 376 -21.53 -11.37 -8.66
C ARG A 376 -21.60 -9.90 -8.23
N SER A 377 -20.85 -9.51 -7.20
CA SER A 377 -20.92 -8.16 -6.64
C SER A 377 -20.42 -7.11 -7.63
N VAL A 378 -19.36 -7.40 -8.40
CA VAL A 378 -18.86 -6.49 -9.44
C VAL A 378 -19.85 -6.40 -10.61
N PHE A 379 -20.39 -7.54 -11.05
CA PHE A 379 -21.43 -7.59 -12.09
C PHE A 379 -22.65 -6.76 -11.71
N TYR A 380 -23.23 -6.97 -10.53
CA TYR A 380 -24.42 -6.23 -10.08
C TYR A 380 -24.18 -4.71 -10.02
N ARG A 381 -23.00 -4.31 -9.55
CA ARG A 381 -22.61 -2.89 -9.50
C ARG A 381 -22.45 -2.31 -10.90
N ALA A 382 -21.74 -2.98 -11.80
CA ALA A 382 -21.53 -2.54 -13.18
C ALA A 382 -22.88 -2.48 -13.93
N PHE A 383 -23.72 -3.51 -13.81
CA PHE A 383 -25.03 -3.54 -14.43
C PHE A 383 -25.95 -2.43 -13.93
N LYS A 384 -26.00 -2.21 -12.61
CA LYS A 384 -26.82 -1.13 -12.05
C LYS A 384 -26.30 0.26 -12.45
N GLN A 385 -25.00 0.44 -12.58
CA GLN A 385 -24.40 1.70 -13.04
C GLN A 385 -24.75 1.99 -14.49
N GLU A 386 -24.75 0.98 -15.37
CA GLU A 386 -24.98 1.12 -16.82
C GLU A 386 -26.47 1.15 -17.16
N VAL A 387 -27.29 0.36 -16.47
CA VAL A 387 -28.71 0.13 -16.81
C VAL A 387 -29.66 0.89 -15.88
N GLY A 388 -29.18 1.35 -14.72
CA GLY A 388 -30.00 2.05 -13.70
C GLY A 388 -30.73 1.11 -12.73
N MET A 389 -30.84 -0.20 -13.03
CA MET A 389 -31.54 -1.19 -12.22
C MET A 389 -30.73 -2.46 -12.03
N THR A 390 -31.14 -3.34 -11.13
CA THR A 390 -30.47 -4.64 -10.91
C THR A 390 -30.78 -5.62 -12.03
N PRO A 391 -29.89 -6.63 -12.29
CA PRO A 391 -30.17 -7.67 -13.28
C PRO A 391 -31.46 -8.43 -13.02
N SER A 392 -31.84 -8.62 -11.76
CA SER A 392 -33.10 -9.30 -11.36
C SER A 392 -34.33 -8.47 -11.75
N GLN A 393 -34.29 -7.16 -11.46
CA GLN A 393 -35.35 -6.23 -11.84
C GLN A 393 -35.49 -6.17 -13.37
N PHE A 394 -34.35 -6.05 -14.07
CA PHE A 394 -34.34 -6.00 -15.54
C PHE A 394 -35.00 -7.22 -16.19
N ARG A 395 -34.72 -8.44 -15.68
CA ARG A 395 -35.38 -9.67 -16.14
C ARG A 395 -36.88 -9.69 -15.83
N GLN A 396 -37.28 -9.25 -14.64
CA GLN A 396 -38.67 -9.22 -14.21
C GLN A 396 -39.50 -8.24 -15.03
N ASP A 397 -38.99 -7.01 -15.25
CA ASP A 397 -39.68 -5.99 -16.04
C ASP A 397 -39.89 -6.45 -17.48
N ALA A 398 -38.89 -7.12 -18.07
CA ALA A 398 -39.02 -7.70 -19.41
C ALA A 398 -40.07 -8.83 -19.48
N SER A 399 -40.18 -9.68 -18.46
CA SER A 399 -41.17 -10.74 -18.39
C SER A 399 -42.59 -10.17 -18.25
N VAL A 400 -42.79 -9.14 -17.44
CA VAL A 400 -44.09 -8.43 -17.31
C VAL A 400 -44.46 -7.72 -18.60
N GLY A 401 -43.51 -7.03 -19.25
CA GLY A 401 -43.74 -6.35 -20.55
C GLY A 401 -44.12 -7.33 -21.67
N ASN A 402 -43.52 -8.51 -21.71
CA ASN A 402 -43.87 -9.55 -22.68
C ASN A 402 -45.24 -10.19 -22.39
N THR A 403 -45.58 -10.40 -21.10
CA THR A 403 -46.90 -10.90 -20.71
C THR A 403 -48.01 -9.90 -21.02
N ALA A 404 -47.77 -8.61 -20.78
CA ALA A 404 -48.74 -7.56 -21.13
C ALA A 404 -48.97 -7.43 -22.63
N LYS A 405 -47.92 -7.56 -23.47
CA LYS A 405 -48.05 -7.58 -24.94
C LYS A 405 -48.78 -8.83 -25.45
N ALA A 406 -48.57 -9.98 -24.83
CA ALA A 406 -49.25 -11.21 -25.18
C ALA A 406 -50.74 -11.16 -24.85
N ILE A 407 -51.13 -10.51 -23.76
CA ILE A 407 -52.56 -10.32 -23.34
C ILE A 407 -53.29 -9.26 -24.22
N CYS A 408 -52.56 -8.24 -24.75
CA CYS A 408 -53.17 -7.25 -25.64
C CYS A 408 -53.31 -7.74 -27.12
N ASN A 409 -52.69 -8.85 -27.48
CA ASN A 409 -52.76 -9.44 -28.84
C ASN A 409 -53.69 -10.66 -28.92
N THR A 410 -54.37 -11.03 -27.85
CA THR A 410 -55.48 -12.00 -27.75
C THR A 410 -56.81 -11.24 -27.58
#